data_5ac29c71efbef42f2d900ca34a27e3d2
#
_entry.id   5ac29c71efbef42f2d900ca34a27e3d2
#
_cell.length_a   1.000
_cell.length_b   1.000
_cell.length_c   1.000
_cell.angle_alpha   90.00
_cell.angle_beta   90.00
_cell.angle_gamma   90.00
#
_symmetry.space_group_name_H-M   'P 1'
#
loop_
_entity.id
_entity.type
_entity.pdbx_description
1 polymer ?
#
loop_
_entity_poly.entity_id
_entity_poly.type
_entity_poly.pdbx_seq_one_letter_code
_entity_poly.pdbx_strand_id
1 'polypeptide(L)'
;MEKSAFVKVFGNSPVIKLMDFLLAERSLFDYTLTDIAENSGVSWTTLHRIFPVFEELGIVKETRTIARAKLYALDEEHPLVQKLVKLKGEISDFFIQKELEKQGLLIPVNA
;
A
#
# COMPACT_ATOMS: atom_id res chain seq x y z
N MET A 1 17.08 -0.42 2.44
CA MET A 1 15.81 0.25 2.70
C MET A 1 14.96 -0.60 3.65
N GLU A 2 14.49 -0.02 4.70
CA GLU A 2 13.67 -0.76 5.65
C GLU A 2 12.31 -1.10 5.05
N LYS A 3 11.82 -2.30 5.41
CA LYS A 3 10.49 -2.71 5.03
C LYS A 3 9.45 -1.94 5.84
N SER A 4 8.33 -1.62 5.22
CA SER A 4 7.21 -1.02 5.94
C SER A 4 6.66 -2.00 6.99
N ALA A 5 5.97 -1.48 8.00
CA ALA A 5 5.33 -2.34 9.00
C ALA A 5 4.34 -3.30 8.35
N PHE A 6 3.61 -2.85 7.35
CA PHE A 6 2.65 -3.66 6.59
C PHE A 6 3.34 -4.88 5.95
N VAL A 7 4.48 -4.66 5.29
CA VAL A 7 5.24 -5.74 4.65
C VAL A 7 5.87 -6.66 5.70
N LYS A 8 6.27 -6.13 6.86
CA LYS A 8 6.78 -6.97 7.95
C LYS A 8 5.74 -7.98 8.43
N VAL A 9 4.47 -7.59 8.45
CA VAL A 9 3.38 -8.47 8.88
C VAL A 9 2.97 -9.45 7.79
N PHE A 10 2.77 -8.97 6.57
CA PHE A 10 2.15 -9.77 5.50
C PHE A 10 3.15 -10.38 4.52
N GLY A 11 4.43 -10.03 4.63
CA GLY A 11 5.44 -10.52 3.70
C GLY A 11 5.60 -9.60 2.50
N ASN A 12 6.49 -10.00 1.58
CA ASN A 12 6.86 -9.16 0.46
C ASN A 12 6.46 -9.75 -0.91
N SER A 13 5.34 -10.46 -0.96
CA SER A 13 4.81 -10.93 -2.23
C SER A 13 4.48 -9.74 -3.15
N PRO A 14 4.41 -9.95 -4.47
CA PRO A 14 4.06 -8.85 -5.38
C PRO A 14 2.74 -8.17 -5.04
N VAL A 15 1.71 -8.94 -4.65
CA VAL A 15 0.42 -8.38 -4.26
C VAL A 15 0.55 -7.47 -3.04
N ILE A 16 1.30 -7.90 -2.04
CA ILE A 16 1.50 -7.10 -0.82
C ILE A 16 2.34 -5.86 -1.11
N LYS A 17 3.38 -5.97 -1.93
CA LYS A 17 4.18 -4.81 -2.33
C LYS A 17 3.33 -3.78 -3.08
N LEU A 18 2.47 -4.24 -3.99
CA LEU A 18 1.57 -3.36 -4.72
C LEU A 18 0.60 -2.66 -3.76
N MET A 19 -0.03 -3.42 -2.88
CA MET A 19 -0.95 -2.88 -1.89
C MET A 19 -0.27 -1.87 -0.98
N ASP A 20 0.91 -2.19 -0.50
CA ASP A 20 1.68 -1.32 0.37
C ASP A 20 2.00 0.02 -0.30
N PHE A 21 2.44 -0.03 -1.56
CA PHE A 21 2.70 1.18 -2.34
C PHE A 21 1.44 2.03 -2.50
N LEU A 22 0.35 1.42 -2.94
CA LEU A 22 -0.90 2.14 -3.16
C LEU A 22 -1.44 2.78 -1.88
N LEU A 23 -1.37 2.07 -0.77
CA LEU A 23 -1.83 2.60 0.52
C LEU A 23 -0.94 3.74 1.01
N ALA A 24 0.37 3.65 0.80
CA ALA A 24 1.31 4.69 1.21
C ALA A 24 1.14 5.98 0.39
N GLU A 25 0.83 5.84 -0.88
CA GLU A 25 0.75 6.98 -1.82
C GLU A 25 -0.68 7.49 -2.04
N ARG A 26 -1.65 6.94 -1.34
CA ARG A 26 -3.04 7.37 -1.49
C ARG A 26 -3.18 8.87 -1.22
N SER A 27 -4.12 9.49 -1.92
CA SER A 27 -4.44 10.92 -1.80
C SER A 27 -3.38 11.89 -2.34
N LEU A 28 -2.20 11.41 -2.70
CA LEU A 28 -1.13 12.30 -3.14
C LEU A 28 -1.11 12.46 -4.66
N PHE A 29 -1.11 11.34 -5.38
CA PHE A 29 -0.93 11.35 -6.82
C PHE A 29 -1.69 10.20 -7.48
N ASP A 30 -1.89 10.32 -8.77
CA ASP A 30 -2.24 9.19 -9.62
C ASP A 30 -1.00 8.79 -10.43
N TYR A 31 -0.97 7.55 -10.89
CA TYR A 31 0.23 6.94 -11.45
C TYR A 31 -0.08 6.13 -12.70
N THR A 32 0.86 6.14 -13.65
CA THR A 32 0.83 5.18 -14.76
C THR A 32 1.24 3.80 -14.24
N LEU A 33 0.95 2.75 -15.01
CA LEU A 33 1.40 1.40 -14.64
C LEU A 33 2.93 1.31 -14.58
N THR A 34 3.64 2.04 -15.44
CA THR A 34 5.09 2.09 -15.40
C THR A 34 5.59 2.66 -14.07
N ASP A 35 4.99 3.76 -13.64
CA ASP A 35 5.33 4.37 -12.34
C ASP A 35 5.05 3.42 -11.19
N ILE A 36 3.91 2.75 -11.24
CA ILE A 36 3.52 1.79 -10.20
C ILE A 36 4.53 0.65 -10.12
N ALA A 37 4.92 0.08 -11.28
CA ALA A 37 5.90 -1.00 -11.31
C ALA A 37 7.24 -0.56 -10.71
N GLU A 38 7.75 0.59 -11.16
CA GLU A 38 9.03 1.10 -10.71
C GLU A 38 9.04 1.40 -9.20
N ASN A 39 7.99 2.01 -8.70
CA ASN A 39 7.95 2.47 -7.31
C ASN A 39 7.50 1.40 -6.32
N SER A 40 6.70 0.44 -6.75
CA SER A 40 6.26 -0.66 -5.88
C SER A 40 7.30 -1.78 -5.75
N GLY A 41 8.24 -1.85 -6.68
CA GLY A 41 9.20 -2.96 -6.73
C GLY A 41 8.60 -4.22 -7.34
N VAL A 42 7.45 -4.12 -8.01
CA VAL A 42 6.81 -5.23 -8.72
C VAL A 42 7.22 -5.18 -10.19
N SER A 43 7.65 -6.31 -10.75
CA SER A 43 8.04 -6.32 -12.16
C SER A 43 6.85 -5.99 -13.06
N TRP A 44 7.15 -5.41 -14.23
CA TRP A 44 6.13 -5.05 -15.22
C TRP A 44 5.21 -6.22 -15.56
N THR A 45 5.81 -7.38 -15.85
CA THR A 45 5.06 -8.57 -16.21
C THR A 45 4.13 -9.01 -15.08
N THR A 46 4.63 -9.04 -13.85
CA THR A 46 3.82 -9.41 -12.68
C THR A 46 2.72 -8.41 -12.44
N LEU A 47 3.02 -7.12 -12.55
CA LEU A 47 2.00 -6.07 -12.38
C LEU A 47 0.85 -6.24 -13.36
N HIS A 48 1.16 -6.51 -14.62
CA HIS A 48 0.12 -6.72 -15.65
C HIS A 48 -0.75 -7.95 -15.37
N ARG A 49 -0.25 -8.89 -14.59
CA ARG A 49 -1.01 -10.07 -14.19
C ARG A 49 -1.90 -9.81 -12.98
N ILE A 50 -1.43 -9.04 -12.01
CA ILE A 50 -2.16 -8.83 -10.76
C ILE A 50 -3.03 -7.57 -10.74
N PHE A 51 -2.65 -6.53 -11.47
CA PHE A 51 -3.36 -5.26 -11.47
C PHE A 51 -4.82 -5.36 -11.93
N PRO A 52 -5.15 -6.15 -12.97
CA PRO A 52 -6.54 -6.32 -13.39
C PRO A 52 -7.47 -6.83 -12.28
N VAL A 53 -6.96 -7.61 -11.35
CA VAL A 53 -7.75 -8.08 -10.20
C VAL A 53 -8.13 -6.90 -9.31
N PHE A 54 -7.20 -5.99 -9.07
CA PHE A 54 -7.44 -4.78 -8.27
C PHE A 54 -8.48 -3.88 -8.96
N GLU A 55 -8.41 -3.77 -10.28
CA GLU A 55 -9.42 -3.02 -11.05
C GLU A 55 -10.79 -3.67 -10.94
N GLU A 56 -10.85 -4.98 -11.12
CA GLU A 56 -12.11 -5.73 -11.06
C GLU A 56 -12.77 -5.61 -9.69
N LEU A 57 -11.98 -5.61 -8.62
CA LEU A 57 -12.49 -5.44 -7.26
C LEU A 57 -12.85 -3.99 -6.94
N GLY A 58 -12.52 -3.05 -7.82
CA GLY A 58 -12.78 -1.63 -7.61
C GLY A 58 -11.86 -0.95 -6.61
N ILE A 59 -10.75 -1.61 -6.26
CA ILE A 59 -9.78 -1.07 -5.30
C ILE A 59 -9.00 0.08 -5.92
N VAL A 60 -8.70 -0.01 -7.22
CA VAL A 60 -8.06 1.06 -7.99
C VAL A 60 -9.01 1.53 -9.07
N LYS A 61 -8.85 2.78 -9.47
CA LYS A 61 -9.66 3.38 -10.54
C LYS A 61 -8.78 4.16 -11.49
N GLU A 62 -9.18 4.20 -12.75
CA GLU A 62 -8.58 5.06 -13.74
C GLU A 62 -9.03 6.49 -13.44
N THR A 63 -8.10 7.43 -13.36
CA THR A 63 -8.39 8.82 -13.03
C THR A 63 -8.42 9.71 -14.26
N ARG A 64 -7.46 9.55 -15.16
CA ARG A 64 -7.34 10.38 -16.36
C ARG A 64 -6.37 9.73 -17.34
N THR A 65 -6.27 10.31 -18.54
CA THR A 65 -5.31 9.88 -19.56
C THR A 65 -4.47 11.07 -19.95
N ILE A 66 -3.14 10.89 -19.96
CA ILE A 66 -2.22 11.92 -20.40
C ILE A 66 -1.34 11.29 -21.48
N ALA A 67 -1.32 11.89 -22.68
CA ALA A 67 -0.50 11.41 -23.79
C ALA A 67 -0.66 9.92 -24.04
N ARG A 68 -1.89 9.43 -24.06
CA ARG A 68 -2.27 8.01 -24.25
C ARG A 68 -1.95 7.09 -23.07
N ALA A 69 -1.33 7.60 -22.02
CA ALA A 69 -1.06 6.82 -20.81
C ALA A 69 -2.23 7.00 -19.84
N LYS A 70 -2.80 5.89 -19.40
CA LYS A 70 -3.84 5.90 -18.36
C LYS A 70 -3.17 6.03 -17.00
N LEU A 71 -3.76 6.86 -16.14
CA LEU A 71 -3.29 7.02 -14.77
C LEU A 71 -4.31 6.40 -13.82
N TYR A 72 -3.82 5.89 -12.70
CA TYR A 72 -4.63 5.16 -11.73
C TYR A 72 -4.36 5.66 -10.32
N ALA A 73 -5.37 5.54 -9.47
CA ALA A 73 -5.27 5.85 -8.06
C ALA A 73 -6.08 4.83 -7.26
N LEU A 74 -5.72 4.69 -5.99
CA LEU A 74 -6.51 3.91 -5.06
C LEU A 74 -7.86 4.57 -4.87
N ASP A 75 -8.94 3.81 -4.86
CA ASP A 75 -10.28 4.36 -4.60
C ASP A 75 -10.50 4.43 -3.09
N GLU A 76 -10.28 5.61 -2.52
CA GLU A 76 -10.36 5.82 -1.08
C GLU A 76 -11.78 5.79 -0.53
N GLU A 77 -12.80 5.84 -1.39
CA GLU A 77 -14.19 5.72 -0.96
C GLU A 77 -14.64 4.27 -0.90
N HIS A 78 -13.85 3.35 -1.46
CA HIS A 78 -14.17 1.93 -1.44
C HIS A 78 -14.11 1.40 0.00
N PRO A 79 -15.17 0.73 0.48
CA PRO A 79 -15.21 0.26 1.88
C PRO A 79 -14.02 -0.62 2.29
N LEU A 80 -13.59 -1.51 1.40
CA LEU A 80 -12.44 -2.37 1.69
C LEU A 80 -11.16 -1.54 1.79
N VAL A 81 -10.99 -0.55 0.91
CA VAL A 81 -9.82 0.33 0.94
C VAL A 81 -9.77 1.10 2.25
N GLN A 82 -10.91 1.62 2.71
CA GLN A 82 -10.97 2.34 3.98
C GLN A 82 -10.52 1.46 5.14
N LYS A 83 -10.91 0.19 5.14
CA LYS A 83 -10.49 -0.77 6.17
C LYS A 83 -9.00 -1.10 6.07
N LEU A 84 -8.48 -1.22 4.86
CA LEU A 84 -7.05 -1.47 4.65
C LEU A 84 -6.21 -0.28 5.11
N VAL A 85 -6.66 0.94 4.84
CA VAL A 85 -6.00 2.17 5.30
C VAL A 85 -5.93 2.17 6.83
N LYS A 86 -7.04 1.88 7.47
CA LYS A 86 -7.11 1.82 8.94
C LYS A 86 -6.19 0.75 9.49
N LEU A 87 -6.22 -0.45 8.90
CA LEU A 87 -5.38 -1.57 9.34
C LEU A 87 -3.89 -1.22 9.20
N LYS A 88 -3.50 -0.63 8.07
CA LYS A 88 -2.11 -0.22 7.87
C LYS A 88 -1.65 0.77 8.94
N GLY A 89 -2.50 1.74 9.28
CA GLY A 89 -2.23 2.69 10.35
C GLY A 89 -2.08 2.01 11.70
N GLU A 90 -2.96 1.09 12.04
CA GLU A 90 -2.91 0.35 13.29
C GLU A 90 -1.66 -0.52 13.38
N ILE A 91 -1.25 -1.13 12.28
CA ILE A 91 -0.02 -1.93 12.23
C ILE A 91 1.19 -1.02 12.48
N SER A 92 1.23 0.14 11.83
CA SER A 92 2.32 1.10 12.05
C SER A 92 2.39 1.55 13.50
N ASP A 93 1.25 1.85 14.10
CA ASP A 93 1.17 2.25 15.50
C ASP A 93 1.68 1.14 16.43
N PHE A 94 1.32 -0.10 16.13
CA PHE A 94 1.80 -1.26 16.89
C PHE A 94 3.33 -1.33 16.90
N PHE A 95 3.97 -1.17 15.73
CA PHE A 95 5.43 -1.21 15.65
C PHE A 95 6.10 -0.02 16.31
N ILE A 96 5.49 1.18 16.22
CA ILE A 96 5.98 2.37 16.91
C ILE A 96 5.92 2.14 18.42
N GLN A 97 4.81 1.60 18.91
CA GLN A 97 4.63 1.31 20.33
C GLN A 97 5.71 0.33 20.82
N LYS A 98 5.97 -0.73 20.07
CA LYS A 98 6.99 -1.71 20.40
C LYS A 98 8.39 -1.09 20.45
N GLU A 99 8.70 -0.22 19.51
CA GLU A 99 10.00 0.46 19.51
C GLU A 99 10.17 1.37 20.71
N LEU A 100 9.11 2.11 21.08
CA LEU A 100 9.14 2.98 22.25
C LEU A 100 9.31 2.17 23.54
N GLU A 101 8.67 1.00 23.64
CA GLU A 101 8.84 0.10 24.78
C GLU A 101 10.30 -0.39 24.90
N LYS A 102 10.93 -0.75 23.77
CA LYS A 102 12.33 -1.18 23.74
C LYS A 102 13.27 -0.08 24.22
N GLN A 103 12.95 1.16 23.94
CA GLN A 103 13.76 2.31 24.35
C GLN A 103 13.46 2.77 25.76
N GLY A 104 12.56 2.10 26.47
CA GLY A 104 12.18 2.47 27.83
C GLY A 104 11.34 3.73 27.92
N LEU A 105 10.74 4.16 26.80
CA LEU A 105 9.95 5.39 26.75
C LEU A 105 8.49 5.18 27.10
N LEU A 106 8.01 3.92 27.05
CA LEU A 106 6.65 3.56 27.38
C LEU A 106 6.60 2.29 28.20
N ILE A 107 5.59 2.18 29.06
CA ILE A 107 5.32 0.94 29.80
C ILE A 107 4.50 0.04 28.89
N PRO A 108 4.84 -1.28 28.76
CA PRO A 108 4.07 -2.20 27.95
C PRO A 108 2.60 -2.26 28.39
N VAL A 109 1.68 -2.17 27.43
CA VAL A 109 0.25 -2.18 27.70
C VAL A 109 -0.25 -3.58 28.03
N ASN A 110 0.39 -4.61 27.46
CA ASN A 110 0.04 -6.01 27.64
C ASN A 110 1.10 -6.77 28.42
N ALA A 111 1.42 -6.26 29.55
CA ALA A 111 2.39 -6.91 30.44
C ALA A 111 1.82 -8.18 31.04
#